data_c2ad80f20f61caa995270759f1f3c462
#
_entry.id   c2ad80f20f61caa995270759f1f3c462
#
_cell.length_a   1.000
_cell.length_b   1.000
_cell.length_c   1.000
_cell.angle_alpha   90.00
_cell.angle_beta   90.00
_cell.angle_gamma   90.00
#
_symmetry.space_group_name_H-M   'P 1'
#
loop_
_entity.id
_entity.type
_entity.pdbx_description
1 polymer ?
#
loop_
_entity_poly.entity_id
_entity_poly.type
_entity_poly.pdbx_seq_one_letter_code
_entity_poly.pdbx_strand_id
1 'polypeptide(L)' 'MAKLKITLTRSLIGRPETQRKTIKALGLKKLNSSVELPDNESIRGQIHKVEHLITVEEQA' A
#
# COMPACT_ATOMS: atom_id res chain seq x y z
N MET A 1 12.39 -9.72 12.17
CA MET A 1 11.76 -8.40 12.08
C MET A 1 10.47 -8.50 11.28
N ALA A 2 9.47 -7.78 11.69
CA ALA A 2 8.18 -7.84 11.03
C ALA A 2 8.21 -7.12 9.68
N LYS A 3 7.52 -7.70 8.72
CA LYS A 3 7.31 -7.09 7.40
C LYS A 3 5.82 -7.01 7.13
N LEU A 4 5.45 -6.07 6.29
CA LEU A 4 4.08 -5.91 5.87
C LEU A 4 3.97 -6.29 4.39
N LYS A 5 3.05 -7.18 4.09
CA LYS A 5 2.71 -7.51 2.71
C LYS A 5 1.49 -6.69 2.32
N ILE A 6 1.65 -5.86 1.32
CA ILE A 6 0.62 -4.93 0.88
C ILE A 6 0.17 -5.34 -0.52
N THR A 7 -1.12 -5.54 -0.68
CA THR A 7 -1.71 -5.92 -1.96
C THR A 7 -2.73 -4.86 -2.38
N LEU A 8 -2.63 -4.39 -3.60
CA LEU A 8 -3.58 -3.43 -4.14
C LEU A 8 -4.84 -4.19 -4.58
N THR A 9 -5.94 -3.98 -3.85
CA THR A 9 -7.20 -4.69 -4.10
C THR A 9 -8.25 -3.84 -4.80
N ARG A 10 -8.06 -2.53 -4.86
CA ARG A 10 -8.99 -1.61 -5.50
C ARG A 10 -8.31 -0.85 -6.62
N SER A 11 -9.11 -0.52 -7.65
CA SER A 11 -8.61 0.26 -8.78
C SER A 11 -8.25 1.68 -8.36
N LEU A 12 -7.23 2.24 -9.00
CA LEU A 12 -6.83 3.63 -8.80
C LEU A 12 -7.61 4.59 -9.68
N ILE A 13 -8.43 4.08 -10.60
CA ILE A 13 -9.22 4.92 -11.48
C ILE A 13 -10.26 5.68 -10.66
N GLY A 14 -10.31 6.99 -10.87
CA GLY A 14 -11.24 7.84 -10.14
C GLY A 14 -10.77 8.26 -8.76
N ARG A 15 -9.56 7.87 -8.36
CA ARG A 15 -9.01 8.25 -7.05
C ARG A 15 -8.20 9.53 -7.14
N PRO A 16 -8.11 10.31 -6.05
CA PRO A 16 -7.28 11.52 -6.05
C PRO A 16 -5.83 11.20 -6.37
N GLU A 17 -5.16 12.17 -6.99
CA GLU A 17 -3.76 12.01 -7.37
C GLU A 17 -2.85 11.75 -6.17
N THR A 18 -3.14 12.35 -5.03
CA THR A 18 -2.37 12.13 -3.81
C THR A 18 -2.37 10.65 -3.40
N GLN A 19 -3.51 9.99 -3.53
CA GLN A 19 -3.61 8.56 -3.23
C GLN A 19 -2.84 7.72 -4.23
N ARG A 20 -2.91 8.07 -5.51
CA ARG A 20 -2.14 7.39 -6.55
C ARG A 20 -0.64 7.49 -6.29
N LYS A 21 -0.18 8.68 -5.92
CA LYS A 21 1.24 8.90 -5.60
C LYS A 21 1.67 8.06 -4.42
N THR A 22 0.83 7.97 -3.40
CA THR A 22 1.13 7.16 -2.22
C THR A 22 1.24 5.68 -2.60
N ILE A 23 0.33 5.19 -3.42
CA ILE A 23 0.37 3.80 -3.90
C ILE A 23 1.65 3.53 -4.70
N LYS A 24 2.04 4.46 -5.57
CA LYS A 24 3.28 4.32 -6.33
C LYS A 24 4.50 4.33 -5.41
N ALA A 25 4.48 5.17 -4.39
CA ALA A 25 5.58 5.23 -3.42
C ALA A 25 5.71 3.92 -2.65
N LEU A 26 4.61 3.20 -2.44
CA LEU A 26 4.63 1.89 -1.81
C LEU A 26 5.14 0.80 -2.77
N GLY A 27 5.21 1.09 -4.06
CA GLY A 27 5.68 0.13 -5.06
C GLY A 27 4.58 -0.62 -5.77
N LEU A 28 3.33 -0.28 -5.53
CA LEU A 28 2.20 -0.92 -6.18
C LEU A 28 1.89 -0.21 -7.49
N LYS A 29 1.75 -0.96 -8.56
CA LYS A 29 1.53 -0.37 -9.89
C LYS A 29 0.21 -0.77 -10.51
N LYS A 30 -0.25 -1.97 -10.24
CA LYS A 30 -1.45 -2.53 -10.87
C LYS A 30 -2.37 -3.13 -9.81
N LEU A 31 -3.61 -3.31 -10.18
CA LEU A 31 -4.55 -4.07 -9.37
C LEU A 31 -3.98 -5.48 -9.13
N ASN A 32 -4.12 -5.96 -7.92
CA ASN A 32 -3.58 -7.24 -7.47
C ASN A 32 -2.06 -7.31 -7.38
N SER A 33 -1.36 -6.17 -7.52
CA SER A 33 0.07 -6.12 -7.23
C SER A 33 0.29 -6.24 -5.72
N SER A 34 1.36 -6.91 -5.34
CA SER A 34 1.73 -7.01 -3.93
C SER A 34 3.20 -6.68 -3.74
N VAL A 35 3.52 -6.12 -2.59
CA VAL A 35 4.89 -5.81 -2.21
C VAL A 35 5.09 -6.11 -0.74
N GLU A 36 6.33 -6.39 -0.36
CA GLU A 36 6.71 -6.55 1.03
C GLU A 36 7.56 -5.36 1.44
N LEU A 37 7.18 -4.72 2.52
CA LEU A 37 7.87 -3.54 3.03
C LEU A 37 8.13 -3.70 4.53
N PRO A 38 9.21 -3.09 5.03
CA PRO A 38 9.47 -3.14 6.47
C PRO A 38 8.38 -2.40 7.24
N ASP A 39 8.11 -2.90 8.43
CA ASP A 39 7.14 -2.27 9.31
C ASP A 39 7.80 -1.11 10.06
N ASN A 40 7.58 0.09 9.59
CA ASN A 40 8.07 1.30 10.26
C ASN A 40 7.01 2.41 10.17
N GLU A 41 7.24 3.50 10.88
CA GLU A 41 6.28 4.60 10.95
C GLU A 41 5.99 5.22 9.60
N SER A 42 7.00 5.39 8.77
CA SER A 42 6.82 5.99 7.45
C SER A 42 5.90 5.15 6.58
N ILE A 43 6.14 3.85 6.57
CA ILE A 43 5.32 2.92 5.79
C ILE A 43 3.89 2.86 6.34
N ARG A 44 3.74 2.77 7.66
CA ARG A 44 2.42 2.75 8.28
C ARG A 44 1.64 4.02 8.00
N GLY A 45 2.29 5.17 8.02
CA GLY A 45 1.65 6.44 7.67
C GLY A 45 1.13 6.47 6.26
N GLN A 46 1.90 5.95 5.31
CA GLN A 46 1.47 5.86 3.91
C GLN A 46 0.32 4.88 3.73
N ILE A 47 0.42 3.73 4.38
CA ILE A 47 -0.63 2.70 4.34
C ILE A 47 -1.94 3.28 4.87
N HIS A 48 -1.89 4.01 5.96
CA HIS A 48 -3.09 4.59 6.57
C HIS A 48 -3.86 5.49 5.60
N LYS A 49 -3.15 6.22 4.77
CA LYS A 49 -3.76 7.12 3.79
C LYS A 49 -4.53 6.39 2.70
N VAL A 50 -4.15 5.17 2.39
CA VAL A 50 -4.72 4.40 1.29
C VAL A 50 -5.22 3.02 1.72
N GLU A 51 -5.43 2.83 3.02
CA GLU A 51 -5.82 1.52 3.55
C GLU A 51 -7.14 1.00 2.96
N HIS A 52 -8.00 1.89 2.52
CA HIS A 52 -9.27 1.51 1.88
C HIS A 52 -9.06 0.97 0.46
N LEU A 53 -7.87 1.11 -0.10
CA LEU A 53 -7.54 0.64 -1.45
C LEU A 53 -6.70 -0.63 -1.44
N ILE A 54 -6.15 -0.99 -0.30
CA ILE A 54 -5.19 -2.06 -0.19
C ILE A 54 -5.56 -3.03 0.93
N THR A 55 -4.95 -4.21 0.87
CA THR A 55 -4.99 -5.18 1.96
C THR A 55 -3.60 -5.32 2.52
N VAL A 56 -3.47 -5.26 3.83
CA VAL A 56 -2.19 -5.35 4.51
C VAL A 56 -2.16 -6.61 5.37
N GLU A 57 -1.12 -7.41 5.19
CA GLU A 57 -0.89 -8.59 6.01
C GLU A 57 0.44 -8.44 6.74
N GLU A 58 0.44 -8.69 8.03
CA GLU A 58 1.67 -8.69 8.81
C GLU A 58 2.36 -10.05 8.66
N GLN A 59 3.66 -9.99 8.37
CA GLN A 59 4.48 -11.19 8.27
C GLN A 59 5.62 -11.11 9.28
N ALA A 60 5.80 -12.18 10.00
CA ALA A 60 6.87 -12.27 10.99
C ALA A 60 8.21 -12.54 10.31
#